data_b5e14745e09e879924cff8d23e468efb
#
_entry.id   b5e14745e09e879924cff8d23e468efb
#
_cell.length_a   1.000
_cell.length_b   1.000
_cell.length_c   1.000
_cell.angle_alpha   90.00
_cell.angle_beta   90.00
_cell.angle_gamma   90.00
#
_symmetry.space_group_name_H-M   'P 1'
#
loop_
_entity.id
_entity.type
_entity.pdbx_description
1 polymer ?
#
loop_
_entity_poly.entity_id
_entity_poly.type
_entity_poly.pdbx_seq_one_letter_code
_entity_poly.pdbx_strand_id
1 'polypeptide(L)'
;YAAFFGKEMAWHLGRQILSWKVDALVPVPLHPARKRKRGYNQAELLALEIGKQLGLRVENNWLIRTKNTVPQKLLNGQERQNNLKKAFKAGQNDVKLNAIVIIDDIYTTGSTIDAMAAVCRQQGVSRIYFAALSIGNGQEVR
;
A
#
# COMPACT_ATOMS: atom_id res chain seq x y z
N TYR A 1 -13.90 -12.45 3.28
CA TYR A 1 -13.38 -11.70 2.13
C TYR A 1 -11.86 -11.62 2.16
N ALA A 2 -11.29 -10.82 3.10
CA ALA A 2 -9.84 -10.61 3.11
C ALA A 2 -9.04 -11.90 3.36
N ALA A 3 -9.53 -12.77 4.23
CA ALA A 3 -8.85 -14.05 4.50
C ALA A 3 -8.81 -14.93 3.25
N PHE A 4 -9.93 -15.02 2.52
CA PHE A 4 -10.00 -15.80 1.30
C PHE A 4 -9.06 -15.24 0.22
N PHE A 5 -9.16 -13.94 -0.05
CA PHE A 5 -8.36 -13.32 -1.10
C PHE A 5 -6.88 -13.22 -0.72
N GLY A 6 -6.57 -13.07 0.56
CA GLY A 6 -5.19 -13.11 1.03
C GLY A 6 -4.54 -14.46 0.78
N LYS A 7 -5.27 -15.55 1.02
CA LYS A 7 -4.79 -16.89 0.71
C LYS A 7 -4.61 -17.11 -0.78
N GLU A 8 -5.55 -16.61 -1.59
CA GLU A 8 -5.45 -16.70 -3.04
C GLU A 8 -4.23 -15.93 -3.57
N MET A 9 -4.00 -14.73 -3.08
CA MET A 9 -2.82 -13.95 -3.46
C MET A 9 -1.53 -14.64 -3.04
N ALA A 10 -1.48 -15.18 -1.83
CA ALA A 10 -0.31 -15.92 -1.37
C ALA A 10 -0.05 -17.16 -2.21
N TRP A 11 -1.11 -17.85 -2.63
CA TRP A 11 -0.99 -19.01 -3.49
C TRP A 11 -0.43 -18.64 -4.87
N HIS A 12 -1.00 -17.60 -5.50
CA HIS A 12 -0.62 -17.22 -6.87
C HIS A 12 0.67 -16.41 -6.94
N LEU A 13 0.95 -15.57 -5.94
CA LEU A 13 2.07 -14.64 -5.97
C LEU A 13 3.14 -14.96 -4.93
N GLY A 14 2.92 -15.99 -4.11
CA GLY A 14 3.80 -16.26 -2.98
C GLY A 14 5.25 -16.48 -3.37
N ARG A 15 5.51 -17.29 -4.41
CA ARG A 15 6.87 -17.55 -4.87
C ARG A 15 7.55 -16.25 -5.33
N GLN A 16 6.82 -15.43 -6.07
CA GLN A 16 7.36 -14.17 -6.56
C GLN A 16 7.66 -13.22 -5.40
N ILE A 17 6.71 -13.08 -4.47
CA ILE A 17 6.92 -12.22 -3.30
C ILE A 17 8.12 -12.69 -2.48
N LEU A 18 8.22 -13.99 -2.22
CA LEU A 18 9.33 -14.54 -1.47
C LEU A 18 10.66 -14.37 -2.20
N SER A 19 10.65 -14.43 -3.54
CA SER A 19 11.86 -14.24 -4.33
C SER A 19 12.42 -12.82 -4.24
N TRP A 20 11.57 -11.85 -3.91
CA TRP A 20 12.00 -10.46 -3.75
C TRP A 20 12.79 -10.22 -2.46
N LYS A 21 12.73 -11.14 -1.52
CA LYS A 21 13.44 -11.05 -0.23
C LYS A 21 13.16 -9.72 0.46
N VAL A 22 11.89 -9.43 0.64
CA VAL A 22 11.46 -8.17 1.25
C VAL A 22 11.48 -8.27 2.78
N ASP A 23 11.63 -7.13 3.43
CA ASP A 23 11.63 -7.04 4.89
C ASP A 23 10.21 -7.04 5.46
N ALA A 24 9.27 -6.49 4.73
CA ALA A 24 7.90 -6.37 5.22
C ALA A 24 6.90 -6.12 4.09
N LEU A 25 5.64 -6.40 4.38
CA LEU A 25 4.51 -5.97 3.59
C LEU A 25 3.98 -4.66 4.19
N VAL A 26 3.69 -3.69 3.34
CA VAL A 26 3.18 -2.39 3.78
C VAL A 26 1.85 -2.14 3.08
N PRO A 27 0.73 -2.24 3.79
CA PRO A 27 -0.57 -1.98 3.18
C PRO A 27 -0.77 -0.48 2.92
N VAL A 28 -1.46 -0.17 1.84
CA VAL A 28 -1.86 1.21 1.56
C VAL A 28 -2.77 1.69 2.69
N PRO A 29 -2.38 2.76 3.40
CA PRO A 29 -3.19 3.21 4.53
C PRO A 29 -4.44 3.95 4.08
N LEU A 30 -5.52 3.78 4.85
CA LEU A 30 -6.72 4.58 4.71
C LEU A 30 -6.61 5.83 5.56
N HIS A 31 -7.24 6.90 5.11
CA HIS A 31 -7.41 8.07 5.95
C HIS A 31 -8.19 7.68 7.22
N PRO A 32 -7.80 8.17 8.42
CA PRO A 32 -8.46 7.79 9.66
C PRO A 32 -9.98 7.96 9.67
N ALA A 33 -10.49 9.00 9.01
CA ALA A 33 -11.94 9.21 8.91
C ALA A 33 -12.63 8.10 8.12
N ARG A 34 -12.02 7.62 7.05
CA ARG A 34 -12.56 6.51 6.26
C ARG A 34 -12.47 5.20 7.02
N LYS A 35 -11.38 4.98 7.75
CA LYS A 35 -11.23 3.78 8.55
C LYS A 35 -12.30 3.71 9.65
N ARG A 36 -12.58 4.84 10.31
CA ARG A 36 -13.64 4.89 11.32
C ARG A 36 -15.01 4.60 10.71
N LYS A 37 -15.28 5.12 9.52
CA LYS A 37 -16.56 4.93 8.84
C LYS A 37 -16.75 3.48 8.38
N ARG A 38 -15.70 2.85 7.83
CA ARG A 38 -15.74 1.46 7.38
C ARG A 38 -15.56 0.45 8.50
N GLY A 39 -14.86 0.83 9.55
CA GLY A 39 -14.46 -0.06 10.63
C GLY A 39 -13.20 -0.86 10.35
N TYR A 40 -12.66 -0.82 9.13
CA TYR A 40 -11.46 -1.58 8.76
C TYR A 40 -10.80 -1.00 7.52
N ASN A 41 -9.54 -1.44 7.27
CA ASN A 41 -8.80 -1.17 6.06
C ASN A 41 -8.61 -2.50 5.31
N GLN A 42 -9.19 -2.62 4.12
CA GLN A 42 -9.11 -3.84 3.31
C GLN A 42 -7.66 -4.22 2.96
N ALA A 43 -6.85 -3.23 2.58
CA ALA A 43 -5.45 -3.49 2.25
C ALA A 43 -4.69 -4.05 3.44
N GLU A 44 -4.96 -3.54 4.65
CA GLU A 44 -4.35 -4.02 5.87
C GLU A 44 -4.75 -5.47 6.16
N LEU A 45 -6.04 -5.79 6.06
CA LEU A 45 -6.50 -7.16 6.28
C LEU A 45 -5.89 -8.12 5.27
N LEU A 46 -5.79 -7.70 4.02
CA LEU A 46 -5.20 -8.48 2.95
C LEU A 46 -3.72 -8.72 3.22
N ALA A 47 -2.98 -7.68 3.60
CA ALA A 47 -1.56 -7.79 3.92
C ALA A 47 -1.32 -8.71 5.11
N LEU A 48 -2.15 -8.62 6.13
CA LEU A 48 -2.04 -9.48 7.31
C LEU A 48 -2.20 -10.96 6.93
N GLU A 49 -3.15 -11.27 6.08
CA GLU A 49 -3.36 -12.66 5.64
C GLU A 49 -2.21 -13.16 4.78
N ILE A 50 -1.73 -12.34 3.85
CA ILE A 50 -0.56 -12.70 3.02
C ILE A 50 0.66 -12.93 3.91
N GLY A 51 0.89 -12.03 4.87
CA GLY A 51 2.00 -12.15 5.80
C GLY A 51 1.93 -13.42 6.62
N LYS A 52 0.73 -13.80 7.06
CA LYS A 52 0.50 -15.05 7.78
C LYS A 52 0.83 -16.27 6.92
N GLN A 53 0.40 -16.26 5.66
CA GLN A 53 0.65 -17.39 4.75
C GLN A 53 2.12 -17.52 4.37
N LEU A 54 2.83 -16.40 4.20
CA LEU A 54 4.20 -16.41 3.70
C LEU A 54 5.26 -16.24 4.79
N GLY A 55 4.86 -16.03 6.05
CA GLY A 55 5.80 -15.80 7.12
C GLY A 55 6.48 -14.43 7.05
N LEU A 56 5.80 -13.42 6.52
CA LEU A 56 6.33 -12.07 6.39
C LEU A 56 5.68 -11.14 7.39
N ARG A 57 6.48 -10.19 7.91
CA ARG A 57 5.95 -9.18 8.82
C ARG A 57 5.13 -8.15 8.04
N VAL A 58 4.18 -7.54 8.73
CA VAL A 58 3.34 -6.47 8.18
C VAL A 58 3.54 -5.23 9.02
N GLU A 59 3.84 -4.11 8.37
CA GLU A 59 4.04 -2.83 9.04
C GLU A 59 2.85 -1.92 8.74
N ASN A 60 1.85 -1.92 9.62
CA ASN A 60 0.59 -1.23 9.40
C ASN A 60 0.66 0.29 9.51
N ASN A 61 1.53 0.78 10.39
CA ASN A 61 1.60 2.21 10.70
C ASN A 61 2.93 2.82 10.27
N TRP A 62 3.63 2.15 9.38
CA TRP A 62 4.90 2.63 8.87
C TRP A 62 4.72 3.85 7.97
N LEU A 63 3.62 3.86 7.21
CA LEU A 63 3.15 5.05 6.48
C LEU A 63 1.76 5.42 6.98
N ILE A 64 1.47 6.69 6.98
CA ILE A 64 0.18 7.24 7.40
C ILE A 64 -0.38 8.08 6.26
N ARG A 65 -1.67 7.93 5.99
CA ARG A 65 -2.35 8.81 5.05
C ARG A 65 -2.73 10.09 5.76
N THR A 66 -2.20 11.20 5.30
CA THR A 66 -2.47 12.49 5.90
C THR A 66 -3.87 12.97 5.52
N LYS A 67 -4.39 13.88 6.32
CA LYS A 67 -5.68 14.49 6.04
C LYS A 67 -5.57 15.32 4.76
N ASN A 68 -6.25 14.86 3.72
CA ASN A 68 -6.31 15.56 2.46
C ASN A 68 -7.65 16.23 2.32
N THR A 69 -7.64 17.55 2.28
CA THR A 69 -8.86 18.35 2.35
C THR A 69 -9.40 18.79 1.00
N VAL A 70 -8.60 18.69 -0.05
CA VAL A 70 -9.02 19.19 -1.37
C VAL A 70 -9.51 18.02 -2.23
N PRO A 71 -10.81 18.03 -2.65
CA PRO A 71 -11.31 16.99 -3.54
C PRO A 71 -10.52 16.93 -4.85
N GLN A 72 -10.12 15.73 -5.25
CA GLN A 72 -9.31 15.53 -6.45
C GLN A 72 -9.96 16.08 -7.71
N LYS A 73 -11.28 15.98 -7.79
CA LYS A 73 -12.03 16.46 -8.96
C LYS A 73 -11.95 17.97 -9.19
N LEU A 74 -11.57 18.73 -8.17
CA LEU A 74 -11.43 20.18 -8.26
C LEU A 74 -10.03 20.63 -8.66
N LEU A 75 -9.11 19.69 -8.87
CA LEU A 75 -7.70 19.99 -9.12
C LEU A 75 -7.33 19.70 -10.57
N ASN A 76 -6.41 20.50 -11.12
CA ASN A 76 -5.80 20.17 -12.40
C ASN A 76 -4.73 19.07 -12.22
N GLY A 77 -4.10 18.64 -13.31
CA GLY A 77 -3.14 17.53 -13.26
C GLY A 77 -1.96 17.78 -12.33
N GLN A 78 -1.39 18.99 -12.37
CA GLN A 78 -0.26 19.35 -11.53
C GLN A 78 -0.67 19.44 -10.06
N GLU A 79 -1.83 20.03 -9.80
CA GLU A 79 -2.35 20.14 -8.43
C GLU A 79 -2.66 18.77 -7.85
N ARG A 80 -3.20 17.83 -8.67
CA ARG A 80 -3.45 16.46 -8.23
C ARG A 80 -2.17 15.77 -7.81
N GLN A 81 -1.11 15.91 -8.60
CA GLN A 81 0.18 15.32 -8.27
C GLN A 81 0.75 15.91 -6.97
N ASN A 82 0.70 17.22 -6.82
CA ASN A 82 1.18 17.88 -5.61
C ASN A 82 0.36 17.46 -4.38
N ASN A 83 -0.94 17.34 -4.56
CA ASN A 83 -1.86 16.91 -3.51
C ASN A 83 -1.55 15.47 -3.08
N LEU A 84 -1.32 14.57 -4.04
CA LEU A 84 -0.98 13.18 -3.76
C LEU A 84 0.39 13.04 -3.10
N LYS A 85 1.38 13.85 -3.48
CA LYS A 85 2.69 13.83 -2.85
C LYS A 85 2.62 14.13 -1.36
N LYS A 86 1.63 14.92 -0.95
CA LYS A 86 1.41 15.29 0.45
C LYS A 86 0.43 14.36 1.16
N ALA A 87 -0.11 13.36 0.45
CA ALA A 87 -1.14 12.49 1.00
C ALA A 87 -0.59 11.46 2.00
N PHE A 88 0.71 11.20 1.95
CA PHE A 88 1.34 10.21 2.82
C PHE A 88 2.54 10.80 3.53
N LYS A 89 2.79 10.30 4.74
CA LYS A 89 3.98 10.66 5.51
C LYS A 89 4.45 9.43 6.29
N ALA A 90 5.70 9.49 6.77
CA ALA A 90 6.24 8.45 7.63
C ALA A 90 5.48 8.40 8.96
N GLY A 91 5.18 7.20 9.42
CA GLY A 91 4.66 7.01 10.76
C GLY A 91 5.73 7.20 11.82
N GLN A 92 5.31 7.30 13.06
CA GLN A 92 6.24 7.42 14.20
C GLN A 92 6.66 6.02 14.64
N ASN A 93 7.73 5.52 14.03
CA ASN A 93 8.31 4.25 14.42
C ASN A 93 9.80 4.25 14.07
N ASP A 94 10.55 3.36 14.70
CA ASP A 94 12.00 3.26 14.51
C ASP A 94 12.39 2.11 13.59
N VAL A 95 11.42 1.49 12.93
CA VAL A 95 11.67 0.35 12.06
C VAL A 95 12.28 0.84 10.75
N LYS A 96 13.45 0.29 10.41
CA LYS A 96 14.09 0.56 9.13
C LYS A 96 13.84 -0.60 8.18
N LEU A 97 13.37 -0.28 6.98
CA LEU A 97 13.06 -1.27 5.95
C LEU A 97 13.88 -0.95 4.71
N ASN A 98 14.50 -1.96 4.13
CA ASN A 98 15.27 -1.81 2.90
C ASN A 98 14.49 -2.21 1.67
N ALA A 99 13.61 -3.20 1.80
CA ALA A 99 12.79 -3.71 0.71
C ALA A 99 11.40 -4.00 1.21
N ILE A 100 10.39 -3.53 0.50
CA ILE A 100 8.99 -3.70 0.88
C ILE A 100 8.12 -4.09 -0.31
N VAL A 101 6.97 -4.70 0.00
CA VAL A 101 5.87 -4.84 -0.97
C VAL A 101 4.72 -3.99 -0.47
N ILE A 102 4.28 -3.07 -1.29
CA ILE A 102 3.07 -2.29 -1.03
C ILE A 102 1.87 -3.14 -1.43
N ILE A 103 0.93 -3.32 -0.52
CA ILE A 103 -0.26 -4.14 -0.74
C ILE A 103 -1.49 -3.24 -0.83
N ASP A 104 -2.27 -3.42 -1.89
CA ASP A 104 -3.53 -2.73 -2.06
C ASP A 104 -4.59 -3.71 -2.55
N ASP A 105 -5.87 -3.40 -2.34
CA ASP A 105 -6.96 -4.23 -2.83
C ASP A 105 -7.26 -3.95 -4.30
N ILE A 106 -7.16 -2.69 -4.73
CA ILE A 106 -7.47 -2.30 -6.11
C ILE A 106 -6.38 -1.36 -6.63
N TYR A 107 -5.80 -1.72 -7.77
CA TYR A 107 -4.91 -0.83 -8.52
C TYR A 107 -5.72 -0.13 -9.61
N THR A 108 -5.71 1.20 -9.61
CA THR A 108 -6.44 1.97 -10.62
C THR A 108 -5.51 2.75 -11.56
N THR A 109 -4.70 3.66 -11.02
CA THR A 109 -3.88 4.55 -11.85
C THR A 109 -2.38 4.51 -11.54
N GLY A 110 -1.99 3.98 -10.41
CA GLY A 110 -0.58 4.02 -9.99
C GLY A 110 -0.17 5.31 -9.29
N SER A 111 -1.00 6.35 -9.32
CA SER A 111 -0.64 7.63 -8.69
C SER A 111 -0.46 7.50 -7.18
N THR A 112 -1.32 6.73 -6.54
CA THR A 112 -1.22 6.45 -5.10
C THR A 112 0.06 5.69 -4.79
N ILE A 113 0.40 4.70 -5.62
CA ILE A 113 1.61 3.90 -5.44
C ILE A 113 2.85 4.78 -5.61
N ASP A 114 2.85 5.64 -6.61
CA ASP A 114 3.98 6.54 -6.85
C ASP A 114 4.19 7.49 -5.68
N ALA A 115 3.11 8.01 -5.10
CA ALA A 115 3.17 8.89 -3.94
C ALA A 115 3.72 8.15 -2.71
N MET A 116 3.26 6.93 -2.47
CA MET A 116 3.78 6.11 -1.39
C MET A 116 5.24 5.76 -1.59
N ALA A 117 5.61 5.38 -2.82
CA ALA A 117 6.99 5.02 -3.14
C ALA A 117 7.94 6.19 -2.89
N ALA A 118 7.52 7.41 -3.22
CA ALA A 118 8.32 8.60 -2.98
C ALA A 118 8.62 8.78 -1.48
N VAL A 119 7.60 8.62 -0.63
CA VAL A 119 7.79 8.73 0.82
C VAL A 119 8.66 7.58 1.33
N CYS A 120 8.45 6.37 0.82
CA CYS A 120 9.27 5.22 1.21
C CYS A 120 10.75 5.44 0.89
N ARG A 121 11.05 5.98 -0.28
CA ARG A 121 12.45 6.27 -0.66
C ARG A 121 13.06 7.32 0.24
N GLN A 122 12.29 8.32 0.65
CA GLN A 122 12.75 9.32 1.62
C GLN A 122 13.10 8.69 2.96
N GLN A 123 12.47 7.57 3.31
CA GLN A 123 12.73 6.83 4.53
C GLN A 123 13.87 5.81 4.37
N GLY A 124 14.49 5.74 3.21
CA GLY A 124 15.63 4.87 2.98
C GLY A 124 15.32 3.52 2.36
N VAL A 125 14.10 3.30 1.90
CA VAL A 125 13.74 2.05 1.23
C VAL A 125 14.37 2.04 -0.16
N SER A 126 15.16 1.01 -0.45
CA SER A 126 15.87 0.90 -1.73
C SER A 126 15.10 0.10 -2.77
N ARG A 127 14.31 -0.89 -2.37
CA ARG A 127 13.55 -1.73 -3.29
C ARG A 127 12.08 -1.72 -2.89
N ILE A 128 11.22 -1.35 -3.84
CA ILE A 128 9.79 -1.23 -3.62
C ILE A 128 9.07 -2.04 -4.69
N TYR A 129 8.26 -2.99 -4.23
CA TYR A 129 7.41 -3.81 -5.08
C TYR A 129 5.95 -3.52 -4.79
N PHE A 130 5.07 -3.96 -5.65
CA PHE A 130 3.65 -3.71 -5.51
C PHE A 130 2.85 -4.96 -5.86
N ALA A 131 1.81 -5.22 -5.09
CA ALA A 131 0.85 -6.30 -5.38
C ALA A 131 -0.56 -5.83 -5.05
N ALA A 132 -1.49 -6.11 -5.95
CA ALA A 132 -2.90 -5.77 -5.79
C ALA A 132 -3.78 -6.96 -6.12
N LEU A 133 -4.93 -7.04 -5.44
CA LEU A 133 -5.89 -8.10 -5.64
C LEU A 133 -6.57 -8.00 -7.00
N SER A 134 -6.92 -6.79 -7.42
CA SER A 134 -7.58 -6.58 -8.69
C SER A 134 -7.14 -5.28 -9.33
N ILE A 135 -7.46 -5.15 -10.61
CA ILE A 135 -7.11 -3.97 -11.38
C ILE A 135 -8.40 -3.28 -11.81
N GLY A 136 -8.51 -1.99 -11.47
CA GLY A 136 -9.62 -1.18 -11.93
C GLY A 136 -9.35 -0.69 -13.34
N ASN A 137 -10.43 -0.50 -14.12
CA ASN A 137 -10.38 0.12 -15.45
C ASN A 137 -9.47 -0.58 -16.46
N GLY A 138 -9.28 -1.90 -16.32
CA GLY A 138 -8.50 -2.68 -17.26
C GLY A 138 -7.00 -2.41 -17.27
N GLN A 139 -6.47 -1.81 -16.22
CA GLN A 139 -5.04 -1.58 -16.09
C GLN A 139 -4.29 -2.88 -15.90
N GLU A 140 -3.04 -2.92 -16.37
CA GLU A 140 -2.21 -4.11 -16.23
C GLU A 140 -1.65 -4.27 -14.84
N VAL A 141 -1.43 -5.53 -14.46
CA VAL A 141 -0.75 -5.87 -13.21
C VAL A 141 0.74 -5.61 -13.37
N ARG A 142 1.31 -4.93 -12.43
CA ARG A 142 2.76 -4.73 -12.40
C ARG A 142 3.45 -5.77 -11.52
#